data_be9ec4b2ae05ffdf608f62e7b731a1e7
#
_entry.id   be9ec4b2ae05ffdf608f62e7b731a1e7
#
_cell.length_a   1.000
_cell.length_b   1.000
_cell.length_c   1.000
_cell.angle_alpha   90.00
_cell.angle_beta   90.00
_cell.angle_gamma   90.00
#
_symmetry.space_group_name_H-M   'P 1'
#
loop_
_entity.id
_entity.type
_entity.pdbx_description
1 polymer ?
#
loop_
_entity_poly.entity_id
_entity_poly.type
_entity_poly.pdbx_seq_one_letter_code
_entity_poly.pdbx_strand_id
1 'polypeptide(L)'
;MVTPFGKILRKLRIDHSERLLDMAKKLDISVAFLSSVEIGKKSVPVGLEEKIIELYALDQEVAEILRRKSDSCRKSFIIKPSDTFRCETVGMFSRLINIISQEDLELLKKLLEKAGKKNAFCKGKCKNPIPEPLFIYPEP
;
A
#
# COMPACT_ATOMS: atom_id res chain seq x y z
N MET A 1 2.96 -19.60 -8.27
CA MET A 1 1.78 -19.28 -7.46
C MET A 1 1.56 -17.78 -7.41
N VAL A 2 0.32 -17.35 -7.52
CA VAL A 2 0.00 -15.93 -7.62
C VAL A 2 -0.38 -15.39 -6.24
N THR A 3 0.19 -14.24 -5.87
CA THR A 3 -0.14 -13.59 -4.60
C THR A 3 -1.54 -12.98 -4.65
N PRO A 4 -2.14 -12.68 -3.49
CA PRO A 4 -3.43 -11.98 -3.49
C PRO A 4 -3.39 -10.66 -4.26
N PHE A 5 -2.29 -9.93 -4.18
CA PHE A 5 -2.11 -8.71 -4.95
C PHE A 5 -2.08 -9.02 -6.44
N GLY A 6 -1.34 -10.05 -6.82
CA GLY A 6 -1.26 -10.48 -8.22
C GLY A 6 -2.60 -10.91 -8.80
N LYS A 7 -3.43 -11.54 -7.97
CA LYS A 7 -4.78 -11.93 -8.40
C LYS A 7 -5.63 -10.71 -8.77
N ILE A 8 -5.53 -9.66 -8.00
CA ILE A 8 -6.25 -8.42 -8.29
C ILE A 8 -5.78 -7.83 -9.61
N LEU A 9 -4.47 -7.81 -9.83
CA LEU A 9 -3.92 -7.30 -11.08
C LEU A 9 -4.40 -8.11 -12.29
N ARG A 10 -4.43 -9.42 -12.15
CA ARG A 10 -4.94 -10.28 -13.23
C ARG A 10 -6.40 -10.02 -13.51
N LYS A 11 -7.19 -9.84 -12.47
CA LYS A 11 -8.61 -9.54 -12.62
C LYS A 11 -8.80 -8.21 -13.35
N LEU A 12 -8.02 -7.21 -12.99
CA LEU A 12 -8.09 -5.92 -13.67
C LEU A 12 -7.76 -6.04 -15.15
N ARG A 13 -6.76 -6.84 -15.49
CA ARG A 13 -6.43 -7.05 -16.89
C ARG A 13 -7.55 -7.75 -17.65
N ILE A 14 -8.18 -8.74 -17.03
CA ILE A 14 -9.31 -9.42 -17.64
C ILE A 14 -10.45 -8.44 -17.89
N ASP A 15 -10.77 -7.64 -16.88
CA ASP A 15 -11.86 -6.67 -16.97
C ASP A 15 -11.62 -5.62 -18.06
N HIS A 16 -10.36 -5.27 -18.30
CA HIS A 16 -9.98 -4.27 -19.30
C HIS A 16 -9.46 -4.88 -20.61
N SER A 17 -9.55 -6.19 -20.74
CA SER A 17 -9.06 -6.91 -21.92
C SER A 17 -7.61 -6.59 -22.25
N GLU A 18 -6.77 -6.53 -21.24
CA GLU A 18 -5.36 -6.22 -21.37
C GLU A 18 -4.47 -7.43 -21.12
N ARG A 19 -3.31 -7.40 -21.75
CA ARG A 19 -2.29 -8.40 -21.50
C ARG A 19 -1.29 -7.88 -20.47
N LEU A 20 -0.46 -8.77 -19.98
CA LEU A 20 0.59 -8.41 -19.03
C LEU A 20 1.49 -7.31 -19.59
N LEU A 21 1.83 -7.39 -20.86
CA LEU A 21 2.64 -6.40 -21.52
C LEU A 21 1.97 -5.03 -21.53
N ASP A 22 0.68 -5.00 -21.76
CA ASP A 22 -0.08 -3.75 -21.81
C ASP A 22 -0.08 -3.06 -20.44
N MET A 23 -0.34 -3.83 -19.39
CA MET A 23 -0.32 -3.29 -18.03
C MET A 23 1.08 -2.81 -17.65
N ALA A 24 2.11 -3.57 -17.99
CA ALA A 24 3.49 -3.17 -17.70
C ALA A 24 3.85 -1.85 -18.35
N LYS A 25 3.42 -1.65 -19.60
CA LYS A 25 3.65 -0.39 -20.30
C LYS A 25 2.95 0.78 -19.62
N LYS A 26 1.72 0.58 -19.21
CA LYS A 26 0.97 1.61 -18.50
C LYS A 26 1.62 1.99 -17.18
N LEU A 27 2.17 1.02 -16.50
CA LEU A 27 2.82 1.23 -15.21
C LEU A 27 4.28 1.68 -15.35
N ASP A 28 4.79 1.71 -16.56
CA ASP A 28 6.17 2.09 -16.85
C ASP A 28 7.17 1.19 -16.14
N ILE A 29 6.92 -0.11 -16.16
CA ILE A 29 7.81 -1.12 -15.61
C ILE A 29 7.98 -2.24 -16.61
N SER A 30 8.99 -3.07 -16.40
CA SER A 30 9.22 -4.19 -17.31
C SER A 30 8.20 -5.31 -17.05
N VAL A 31 7.94 -6.07 -18.09
CA VAL A 31 7.04 -7.23 -18.00
C VAL A 31 7.58 -8.24 -16.98
N ALA A 32 8.90 -8.46 -17.00
CA ALA A 32 9.53 -9.39 -16.08
C ALA A 32 9.37 -8.94 -14.62
N PHE A 33 9.50 -7.64 -14.38
CA PHE A 33 9.33 -7.10 -13.03
C PHE A 33 7.87 -7.27 -12.57
N LEU A 34 6.92 -6.91 -13.40
CA LEU A 34 5.50 -7.05 -13.07
C LEU A 34 5.15 -8.50 -12.77
N SER A 35 5.63 -9.42 -13.60
CA SER A 35 5.42 -10.84 -13.38
C SER A 35 6.00 -11.30 -12.05
N SER A 36 7.20 -10.84 -11.71
CA SER A 36 7.85 -11.19 -10.45
C SER A 36 7.09 -10.68 -9.23
N VAL A 37 6.50 -9.49 -9.34
CA VAL A 37 5.68 -8.93 -8.28
C VAL A 37 4.39 -9.74 -8.12
N GLU A 38 3.76 -10.13 -9.22
CA GLU A 38 2.52 -10.90 -9.16
C GLU A 38 2.69 -12.25 -8.48
N ILE A 39 3.82 -12.90 -8.70
CA ILE A 39 4.05 -14.22 -8.11
C ILE A 39 4.79 -14.16 -6.77
N GLY A 40 5.10 -12.96 -6.30
CA GLY A 40 5.69 -12.79 -4.99
C GLY A 40 7.20 -12.93 -4.92
N LYS A 41 7.88 -13.06 -6.05
CA LYS A 41 9.34 -13.11 -6.07
C LYS A 41 9.97 -11.78 -5.69
N LYS A 42 9.28 -10.69 -6.02
CA LYS A 42 9.70 -9.35 -5.63
C LYS A 42 8.62 -8.66 -4.86
N SER A 43 9.02 -7.85 -3.91
CA SER A 43 8.10 -7.07 -3.10
C SER A 43 7.40 -6.01 -3.97
N VAL A 44 6.20 -5.65 -3.58
CA VAL A 44 5.46 -4.58 -4.27
C VAL A 44 6.18 -3.26 -4.02
N PRO A 45 6.56 -2.53 -5.08
CA PRO A 45 7.20 -1.23 -4.89
C PRO A 45 6.27 -0.23 -4.22
N VAL A 46 6.84 0.68 -3.48
CA VAL A 46 6.07 1.74 -2.85
C VAL A 46 5.45 2.61 -3.92
N GLY A 47 4.15 2.86 -3.80
CA GLY A 47 3.43 3.70 -4.74
C GLY A 47 2.86 2.99 -5.96
N LEU A 48 3.19 1.73 -6.15
CA LEU A 48 2.65 0.99 -7.29
C LEU A 48 1.13 0.86 -7.20
N GLU A 49 0.61 0.58 -6.01
CA GLU A 49 -0.83 0.45 -5.81
C GLU A 49 -1.56 1.76 -6.11
N GLU A 50 -0.97 2.89 -5.74
CA GLU A 50 -1.57 4.20 -6.02
C GLU A 50 -1.62 4.48 -7.52
N LYS A 51 -0.55 4.12 -8.20
CA LYS A 51 -0.47 4.28 -9.65
C LYS A 51 -1.53 3.44 -10.35
N ILE A 52 -1.74 2.22 -9.89
CA ILE A 52 -2.77 1.34 -10.42
C ILE A 52 -4.16 1.92 -10.17
N ILE A 53 -4.40 2.43 -8.97
CA ILE A 53 -5.67 3.05 -8.61
C ILE A 53 -5.99 4.22 -9.54
N GLU A 54 -5.02 5.06 -9.82
CA GLU A 54 -5.20 6.18 -10.71
C GLU A 54 -5.44 5.74 -12.16
N LEU A 55 -4.61 4.85 -12.65
CA LEU A 55 -4.67 4.42 -14.05
C LEU A 55 -5.97 3.71 -14.40
N TYR A 56 -6.49 2.92 -13.48
CA TYR A 56 -7.71 2.16 -13.72
C TYR A 56 -8.93 2.79 -13.07
N ALA A 57 -8.78 3.97 -12.48
CA ALA A 57 -9.87 4.71 -11.85
C ALA A 57 -10.69 3.83 -10.92
N LEU A 58 -10.01 3.14 -10.01
CA LEU A 58 -10.64 2.21 -9.09
C LEU A 58 -11.46 2.96 -8.04
N ASP A 59 -12.59 2.37 -7.65
CA ASP A 59 -13.40 2.97 -6.62
C ASP A 59 -12.75 2.78 -5.25
N GLN A 60 -13.32 3.43 -4.24
CA GLN A 60 -12.75 3.45 -2.90
C GLN A 60 -12.60 2.07 -2.29
N GLU A 61 -13.59 1.22 -2.48
CA GLU A 61 -13.55 -0.14 -1.92
C GLU A 61 -12.44 -0.97 -2.52
N VAL A 62 -12.35 -0.97 -3.85
CA VAL A 62 -11.33 -1.74 -4.55
C VAL A 62 -9.95 -1.17 -4.24
N ALA A 63 -9.85 0.15 -4.16
CA ALA A 63 -8.58 0.79 -3.82
C ALA A 63 -8.09 0.36 -2.43
N GLU A 64 -8.98 0.34 -1.45
CA GLU A 64 -8.59 -0.11 -0.11
C GLU A 64 -8.17 -1.57 -0.07
N ILE A 65 -8.88 -2.41 -0.80
CA ILE A 65 -8.51 -3.81 -0.89
C ILE A 65 -7.13 -3.96 -1.53
N LEU A 66 -6.89 -3.22 -2.60
CA LEU A 66 -5.61 -3.26 -3.29
C LEU A 66 -4.47 -2.83 -2.37
N ARG A 67 -4.65 -1.74 -1.62
CA ARG A 67 -3.65 -1.27 -0.67
C ARG A 67 -3.36 -2.31 0.40
N ARG A 68 -4.41 -2.90 0.94
CA ARG A 68 -4.27 -3.93 1.98
C ARG A 68 -3.53 -5.14 1.46
N LYS A 69 -3.84 -5.58 0.25
CA LYS A 69 -3.16 -6.74 -0.34
C LYS A 69 -1.71 -6.42 -0.69
N SER A 70 -1.44 -5.22 -1.16
CA SER A 70 -0.06 -4.83 -1.44
C SER A 70 0.77 -4.79 -0.15
N ASP A 71 0.19 -4.25 0.92
CA ASP A 71 0.86 -4.22 2.22
C ASP A 71 1.16 -5.62 2.74
N SER A 72 0.23 -6.54 2.59
CA SER A 72 0.44 -7.91 3.07
C SER A 72 1.54 -8.64 2.29
N CYS A 73 1.85 -8.17 1.10
CA CYS A 73 2.90 -8.77 0.28
C CYS A 73 4.26 -8.08 0.42
N ARG A 74 4.32 -7.00 1.18
CA ARG A 74 5.59 -6.31 1.43
C ARG A 74 6.33 -6.94 2.57
N LYS A 75 7.64 -7.04 2.42
CA LYS A 75 8.51 -7.62 3.44
C LYS A 75 9.05 -6.58 4.40
N SER A 76 9.09 -5.34 3.99
CA SER A 76 9.61 -4.26 4.82
C SER A 76 8.91 -2.96 4.50
N PHE A 77 8.91 -2.07 5.47
CA PHE A 77 8.34 -0.74 5.34
C PHE A 77 9.34 0.29 5.81
N ILE A 78 9.42 1.40 5.10
CA ILE A 78 10.29 2.50 5.47
C ILE A 78 9.39 3.67 5.87
N ILE A 79 9.55 4.12 7.10
CA ILE A 79 8.72 5.19 7.65
C ILE A 79 9.61 6.35 8.06
N LYS A 80 9.24 7.55 7.63
CA LYS A 80 9.97 8.77 7.99
C LYS A 80 9.07 9.67 8.83
N PRO A 81 9.21 9.61 10.15
CA PRO A 81 8.38 10.46 10.99
C PRO A 81 8.78 11.92 10.86
N SER A 82 7.80 12.80 11.08
CA SER A 82 8.01 14.23 10.88
C SER A 82 8.52 14.98 12.12
N ASP A 83 8.41 14.38 13.29
CA ASP A 83 8.82 15.05 14.53
C ASP A 83 9.33 14.03 15.55
N THR A 84 9.88 14.55 16.65
CA THR A 84 10.49 13.73 17.68
C THR A 84 9.50 12.76 18.33
N PHE A 85 8.30 13.22 18.61
CA PHE A 85 7.29 12.38 19.24
C PHE A 85 6.93 11.19 18.34
N ARG A 86 6.77 11.46 17.06
CA ARG A 86 6.49 10.39 16.09
C ARG A 86 7.66 9.44 15.93
N CYS A 87 8.87 9.96 15.99
CA CYS A 87 10.07 9.12 15.95
C CYS A 87 10.10 8.13 17.09
N GLU A 88 9.82 8.60 18.30
CA GLU A 88 9.78 7.73 19.48
C GLU A 88 8.69 6.68 19.36
N THR A 89 7.51 7.10 18.88
CA THR A 89 6.38 6.19 18.71
C THR A 89 6.68 5.10 17.69
N VAL A 90 7.27 5.47 16.56
CA VAL A 90 7.65 4.50 15.53
C VAL A 90 8.71 3.55 16.06
N GLY A 91 9.68 4.09 16.82
CA GLY A 91 10.71 3.25 17.43
C GLY A 91 10.14 2.20 18.38
N MET A 92 9.21 2.61 19.22
CA MET A 92 8.53 1.68 20.13
C MET A 92 7.76 0.63 19.34
N PHE A 93 7.01 1.08 18.34
CA PHE A 93 6.22 0.17 17.52
C PHE A 93 7.10 -0.88 16.85
N SER A 94 8.22 -0.46 16.26
CA SER A 94 9.11 -1.37 15.54
C SER A 94 9.71 -2.44 16.46
N ARG A 95 9.99 -2.08 17.71
CA ARG A 95 10.53 -3.04 18.67
C ARG A 95 9.48 -4.03 19.19
N LEU A 96 8.24 -3.58 19.27
CA LEU A 96 7.19 -4.37 19.90
C LEU A 96 6.29 -5.12 18.91
N ILE A 97 6.36 -4.78 17.64
CA ILE A 97 5.41 -5.30 16.65
C ILE A 97 5.35 -6.83 16.61
N ASN A 98 6.45 -7.49 16.84
CA ASN A 98 6.50 -8.94 16.77
C ASN A 98 6.22 -9.65 18.10
N ILE A 99 6.14 -8.89 19.19
CA ILE A 99 5.90 -9.46 20.52
C ILE A 99 4.60 -9.00 21.15
N ILE A 100 3.95 -8.03 20.54
CA ILE A 100 2.68 -7.51 21.04
C ILE A 100 1.61 -8.59 20.93
N SER A 101 0.67 -8.61 21.91
CA SER A 101 -0.39 -9.60 21.90
C SER A 101 -1.35 -9.35 20.73
N GLN A 102 -2.03 -10.41 20.32
CA GLN A 102 -3.00 -10.31 19.24
C GLN A 102 -4.11 -9.31 19.56
N GLU A 103 -4.55 -9.32 20.83
CA GLU A 103 -5.61 -8.43 21.29
C GLU A 103 -5.21 -6.96 21.19
N ASP A 104 -4.00 -6.65 21.65
CA ASP A 104 -3.49 -5.28 21.58
C ASP A 104 -3.24 -4.85 20.14
N LEU A 105 -2.80 -5.77 19.30
CA LEU A 105 -2.59 -5.48 17.89
C LEU A 105 -3.90 -5.15 17.19
N GLU A 106 -4.97 -5.85 17.53
CA GLU A 106 -6.29 -5.58 16.99
C GLU A 106 -6.79 -4.20 17.40
N LEU A 107 -6.54 -3.83 18.66
CA LEU A 107 -6.90 -2.49 19.14
C LEU A 107 -6.13 -1.42 18.39
N LEU A 108 -4.84 -1.64 18.19
CA LEU A 108 -4.01 -0.72 17.43
C LEU A 108 -4.52 -0.58 16.00
N LYS A 109 -4.87 -1.68 15.37
CA LYS A 109 -5.40 -1.68 14.02
C LYS A 109 -6.68 -0.86 13.95
N LYS A 110 -7.58 -1.04 14.91
CA LYS A 110 -8.83 -0.27 14.98
C LYS A 110 -8.55 1.23 15.09
N LEU A 111 -7.57 1.61 15.90
CA LEU A 111 -7.19 3.02 16.04
C LEU A 111 -6.68 3.59 14.71
N LEU A 112 -5.88 2.81 14.00
CA LEU A 112 -5.35 3.24 12.70
C LEU A 112 -6.45 3.38 11.66
N GLU A 113 -7.39 2.44 11.64
CA GLU A 113 -8.52 2.50 10.73
C GLU A 113 -9.38 3.74 10.99
N LYS A 114 -9.60 4.04 12.25
CA LYS A 114 -10.36 5.21 12.66
C LYS A 114 -9.67 6.50 12.21
N ALA A 115 -8.38 6.58 12.38
CA ALA A 115 -7.60 7.73 11.93
C ALA A 115 -7.63 7.85 10.41
N GLY A 116 -7.55 6.73 9.71
CA GLY A 116 -7.63 6.71 8.27
C GLY A 116 -8.96 7.21 7.74
N LYS A 117 -10.05 6.82 8.38
CA LYS A 117 -11.38 7.29 7.98
C LYS A 117 -11.55 8.79 8.17
N LYS A 118 -11.04 9.32 9.28
CA LYS A 118 -11.08 10.76 9.50
C LYS A 118 -10.33 11.51 8.41
N ASN A 119 -9.16 11.03 8.07
CA ASN A 119 -8.35 11.67 7.04
C ASN A 119 -8.97 11.55 5.66
N ALA A 120 -9.54 10.40 5.36
CA ALA A 120 -10.21 10.19 4.10
C ALA A 120 -11.42 11.13 3.97
N PHE A 121 -12.13 11.34 5.06
CA PHE A 121 -13.27 12.24 5.07
C PHE A 121 -12.86 13.68 4.78
N CYS A 122 -11.73 14.10 5.33
CA CYS A 122 -11.22 15.45 5.11
C CYS A 122 -10.58 15.63 3.76
N LYS A 123 -10.24 14.56 3.10
CA LYS A 123 -9.43 14.59 1.89
C LYS A 123 -10.03 15.42 0.77
N GLY A 124 -11.34 15.38 0.63
CA GLY A 124 -12.00 16.14 -0.41
C GLY A 124 -12.01 17.63 -0.17
N LYS A 125 -11.88 18.05 1.05
CA LYS A 125 -11.96 19.44 1.43
C LYS A 125 -10.64 20.05 1.81
N CYS A 126 -9.74 19.25 2.31
CA CYS A 126 -8.44 19.73 2.75
C CYS A 126 -7.50 19.79 1.59
N LYS A 127 -7.04 20.97 1.30
CA LYS A 127 -6.04 21.14 0.29
C LYS A 127 -4.70 20.70 0.76
N ASN A 128 -4.54 20.64 2.03
CA ASN A 128 -3.34 20.15 2.63
C ASN A 128 -3.59 18.80 3.18
N PRO A 129 -3.58 17.83 2.32
CA PRO A 129 -3.69 16.50 2.82
C PRO A 129 -2.51 16.26 3.68
N ILE A 130 -2.56 15.17 4.34
CA ILE A 130 -1.44 14.71 5.08
C ILE A 130 -0.26 14.70 4.14
N PRO A 131 0.82 15.28 4.55
CA PRO A 131 2.00 15.30 3.70
C PRO A 131 2.37 13.88 3.35
N GLU A 132 2.39 13.61 2.09
CA GLU A 132 2.79 12.31 1.62
C GLU A 132 4.04 11.81 2.27
N PRO A 133 4.98 12.68 2.50
CA PRO A 133 6.23 12.26 3.09
C PRO A 133 6.12 11.59 4.41
N LEU A 134 5.02 11.72 5.06
CA LEU A 134 4.87 11.08 6.34
C LEU A 134 4.88 9.60 6.24
N PHE A 135 4.60 9.09 5.07
CA PHE A 135 4.36 7.70 4.99
C PHE A 135 5.59 6.91 4.69
N ILE A 136 5.70 6.51 3.51
CA ILE A 136 6.67 5.51 3.21
C ILE A 136 7.51 5.99 2.08
N TYR A 137 8.78 6.07 2.31
CA TYR A 137 9.68 6.48 1.29
C TYR A 137 10.72 5.46 1.05
N PRO A 138 10.84 5.04 -0.17
CA PRO A 138 11.99 4.25 -0.55
C PRO A 138 13.13 5.19 -0.78
N GLU A 139 13.56 5.84 0.21
CA GLU A 139 14.60 6.81 0.05
C GLU A 139 15.88 6.21 -0.44
N PRO A 140 16.49 6.85 -1.37
CA PRO A 140 17.83 6.45 -1.76
C PRO A 140 18.80 6.68 -0.64
#